data_73c48faaf37e303096ad494383b9ac25
#
_entry.id   73c48faaf37e303096ad494383b9ac25
#
_cell.length_a   1.000
_cell.length_b   1.000
_cell.length_c   1.000
_cell.angle_alpha   90.00
_cell.angle_beta   90.00
_cell.angle_gamma   90.00
#
_symmetry.space_group_name_H-M   'P 1'
#
loop_
_entity.id
_entity.type
_entity.pdbx_description
1 polymer ?
#
loop_
_entity_poly.entity_id
_entity_poly.type
_entity_poly.pdbx_seq_one_letter_code
_entity_poly.pdbx_strand_id
1 'polypeptide(L)'
;MDELLLRKAQRGDPEAFGRLMEPLEQLVWRVCWHYTGDREASSDCGQEAMIRIWRALDSYRGDCAFESWVYRIAANCCMDWLRKKKRDRSVSIEPMKDQGFDPADTSPGTEAQVIAKDERRRLREAIALLPEDQREALVLTQLERVSYEEAARMLDVSEGTVKSRVNRAKARLKEILTPEGELSSPADVKKDERRSRT
;
A
#
# COMPACT_ATOMS: atom_id res chain seq x y z
N MET A 1 -15.14 -9.99 -14.96
CA MET A 1 -16.16 -9.96 -13.87
C MET A 1 -17.48 -10.49 -14.42
N ASP A 2 -18.16 -11.37 -13.66
CA ASP A 2 -19.48 -11.89 -14.01
C ASP A 2 -20.57 -10.86 -13.64
N GLU A 3 -21.23 -10.29 -14.66
CA GLU A 3 -22.24 -9.24 -14.49
C GLU A 3 -23.50 -9.73 -13.75
N LEU A 4 -23.86 -11.01 -13.96
CA LEU A 4 -25.01 -11.60 -13.27
C LEU A 4 -24.72 -11.77 -11.78
N LEU A 5 -23.49 -12.16 -11.44
CA LEU A 5 -23.04 -12.30 -10.07
C LEU A 5 -23.01 -10.93 -9.36
N LEU A 6 -22.49 -9.91 -10.05
CA LEU A 6 -22.49 -8.54 -9.54
C LEU A 6 -23.92 -8.05 -9.22
N ARG A 7 -24.85 -8.22 -10.14
CA ARG A 7 -26.26 -7.78 -9.95
C ARG A 7 -26.94 -8.50 -8.79
N LYS A 8 -26.65 -9.80 -8.56
CA LYS A 8 -27.18 -10.53 -7.40
C LYS A 8 -26.59 -9.98 -6.10
N ALA A 9 -25.28 -9.79 -6.05
CA ALA A 9 -24.60 -9.23 -4.88
C ALA A 9 -25.11 -7.81 -4.56
N GLN A 10 -25.36 -6.96 -5.57
CA GLN A 10 -25.94 -5.62 -5.40
C GLN A 10 -27.37 -5.65 -4.85
N ARG A 11 -28.10 -6.76 -5.02
CA ARG A 11 -29.43 -6.97 -4.42
C ARG A 11 -29.35 -7.55 -3.01
N GLY A 12 -28.15 -7.65 -2.44
CA GLY A 12 -27.95 -8.11 -1.08
C GLY A 12 -27.81 -9.64 -0.93
N ASP A 13 -27.50 -10.37 -2.02
CA ASP A 13 -27.21 -11.80 -1.96
C ASP A 13 -25.78 -12.03 -1.40
N PRO A 14 -25.62 -12.59 -0.16
CA PRO A 14 -24.33 -12.73 0.47
C PRO A 14 -23.47 -13.84 -0.18
N GLU A 15 -24.09 -14.86 -0.77
CA GLU A 15 -23.36 -15.91 -1.47
C GLU A 15 -22.77 -15.38 -2.78
N ALA A 16 -23.55 -14.59 -3.52
CA ALA A 16 -23.08 -13.92 -4.72
C ALA A 16 -21.94 -12.93 -4.40
N PHE A 17 -22.01 -12.21 -3.29
CA PHE A 17 -20.93 -11.34 -2.83
C PHE A 17 -19.67 -12.13 -2.50
N GLY A 18 -19.77 -13.22 -1.73
CA GLY A 18 -18.63 -14.08 -1.39
C GLY A 18 -17.91 -14.56 -2.65
N ARG A 19 -18.65 -15.08 -3.64
CA ARG A 19 -18.08 -15.52 -4.93
C ARG A 19 -17.49 -14.38 -5.75
N LEU A 20 -18.05 -13.19 -5.68
CA LEU A 20 -17.53 -12.00 -6.36
C LEU A 20 -16.20 -11.54 -5.74
N MET A 21 -16.07 -11.65 -4.42
CA MET A 21 -14.89 -11.22 -3.67
C MET A 21 -13.78 -12.27 -3.58
N GLU A 22 -14.08 -13.56 -3.76
CA GLU A 22 -13.12 -14.65 -3.67
C GLU A 22 -11.79 -14.38 -4.42
N PRO A 23 -11.78 -13.96 -5.70
CA PRO A 23 -10.54 -13.63 -6.41
C PRO A 23 -9.85 -12.36 -5.92
N LEU A 24 -10.54 -11.51 -5.16
CA LEU A 24 -10.05 -10.20 -4.70
C LEU A 24 -9.68 -10.18 -3.22
N GLU A 25 -9.99 -11.21 -2.45
CA GLU A 25 -9.64 -11.28 -1.04
C GLU A 25 -8.14 -11.08 -0.80
N GLN A 26 -7.31 -11.78 -1.58
CA GLN A 26 -5.85 -11.63 -1.47
C GLN A 26 -5.38 -10.21 -1.81
N LEU A 27 -6.01 -9.53 -2.77
CA LEU A 27 -5.72 -8.13 -3.08
C LEU A 27 -6.00 -7.25 -1.86
N VAL A 28 -7.18 -7.38 -1.25
CA VAL A 28 -7.56 -6.61 -0.05
C VAL A 28 -6.55 -6.82 1.08
N TRP A 29 -6.20 -8.09 1.38
CA TRP A 29 -5.24 -8.40 2.44
C TRP A 29 -3.84 -7.88 2.16
N ARG A 30 -3.32 -8.02 0.93
CA ARG A 30 -2.00 -7.47 0.54
C ARG A 30 -1.97 -5.95 0.67
N VAL A 31 -3.01 -5.27 0.19
CA VAL A 31 -3.13 -3.81 0.33
C VAL A 31 -3.07 -3.43 1.80
N CYS A 32 -3.91 -4.02 2.64
CA CYS A 32 -3.92 -3.74 4.07
C CYS A 32 -2.56 -3.97 4.72
N TRP A 33 -1.89 -5.06 4.37
CA TRP A 33 -0.56 -5.38 4.84
C TRP A 33 0.50 -4.36 4.41
N HIS A 34 0.49 -3.92 3.15
CA HIS A 34 1.43 -2.94 2.65
C HIS A 34 1.27 -1.55 3.30
N TYR A 35 0.06 -1.20 3.72
CA TYR A 35 -0.20 0.07 4.37
C TYR A 35 0.07 0.05 5.88
N THR A 36 -0.28 -1.03 6.57
CA THR A 36 -0.22 -1.08 8.03
C THR A 36 1.08 -1.67 8.55
N GLY A 37 1.66 -2.64 7.84
CA GLY A 37 2.86 -3.37 8.24
C GLY A 37 2.69 -4.22 9.50
N ASP A 38 1.48 -4.36 10.01
CA ASP A 38 1.12 -5.01 11.25
C ASP A 38 -0.03 -5.99 11.02
N ARG A 39 0.06 -7.19 11.63
CA ARG A 39 -0.89 -8.28 11.37
C ARG A 39 -2.29 -7.98 11.87
N GLU A 40 -2.41 -7.49 13.10
CA GLU A 40 -3.68 -7.18 13.74
C GLU A 40 -4.36 -6.03 12.99
N ALA A 41 -3.61 -4.95 12.76
CA ALA A 41 -4.09 -3.81 12.00
C ALA A 41 -4.48 -4.17 10.56
N SER A 42 -3.74 -5.07 9.90
CA SER A 42 -4.09 -5.55 8.55
C SER A 42 -5.40 -6.32 8.57
N SER A 43 -5.58 -7.18 9.58
CA SER A 43 -6.82 -7.94 9.78
C SER A 43 -8.01 -7.01 9.99
N ASP A 44 -7.88 -6.05 10.88
CA ASP A 44 -8.94 -5.07 11.18
C ASP A 44 -9.29 -4.22 9.96
N CYS A 45 -8.28 -3.69 9.28
CA CYS A 45 -8.47 -2.91 8.05
C CYS A 45 -9.11 -3.76 6.93
N GLY A 46 -8.71 -5.03 6.80
CA GLY A 46 -9.26 -5.95 5.80
C GLY A 46 -10.73 -6.25 6.06
N GLN A 47 -11.10 -6.55 7.29
CA GLN A 47 -12.50 -6.76 7.68
C GLN A 47 -13.35 -5.51 7.47
N GLU A 48 -12.87 -4.35 7.92
CA GLU A 48 -13.57 -3.07 7.70
C GLU A 48 -13.72 -2.77 6.20
N ALA A 49 -12.68 -3.05 5.39
CA ALA A 49 -12.75 -2.88 3.94
C ALA A 49 -13.82 -3.79 3.33
N MET A 50 -13.89 -5.07 3.71
CA MET A 50 -14.93 -5.99 3.23
C MET A 50 -16.34 -5.51 3.59
N ILE A 51 -16.54 -4.98 4.80
CA ILE A 51 -17.82 -4.41 5.23
C ILE A 51 -18.17 -3.18 4.40
N ARG A 52 -17.21 -2.28 4.15
CA ARG A 52 -17.43 -1.07 3.34
C ARG A 52 -17.71 -1.41 1.88
N ILE A 53 -17.00 -2.39 1.32
CA ILE A 53 -17.25 -2.90 -0.05
C ILE A 53 -18.67 -3.44 -0.14
N TRP A 54 -19.10 -4.28 0.81
CA TRP A 54 -20.47 -4.81 0.86
C TRP A 54 -21.51 -3.69 0.89
N ARG A 55 -21.33 -2.71 1.77
CA ARG A 55 -22.28 -1.59 1.95
C ARG A 55 -22.33 -0.64 0.75
N ALA A 56 -21.22 -0.49 0.04
CA ALA A 56 -21.12 0.43 -1.09
C ALA A 56 -21.37 -0.22 -2.46
N LEU A 57 -21.58 -1.56 -2.48
CA LEU A 57 -21.65 -2.33 -3.73
C LEU A 57 -22.80 -1.91 -4.65
N ASP A 58 -23.93 -1.49 -4.09
CA ASP A 58 -25.07 -0.97 -4.81
C ASP A 58 -24.78 0.33 -5.57
N SER A 59 -23.78 1.09 -5.10
CA SER A 59 -23.32 2.33 -5.73
C SER A 59 -22.31 2.12 -6.87
N TYR A 60 -21.74 0.91 -7.02
CA TYR A 60 -20.80 0.63 -8.09
C TYR A 60 -21.50 0.59 -9.46
N ARG A 61 -21.12 1.51 -10.35
CA ARG A 61 -21.76 1.71 -11.68
C ARG A 61 -20.91 1.21 -12.85
N GLY A 62 -19.70 0.69 -12.60
CA GLY A 62 -18.81 0.24 -13.67
C GLY A 62 -17.97 1.34 -14.32
N ASP A 63 -17.89 2.54 -13.71
CA ASP A 63 -17.08 3.67 -14.22
C ASP A 63 -15.57 3.38 -14.20
N CYS A 64 -15.16 2.38 -13.46
CA CYS A 64 -13.79 1.85 -13.42
C CYS A 64 -13.82 0.33 -13.26
N ALA A 65 -12.68 -0.35 -13.44
CA ALA A 65 -12.56 -1.78 -13.17
C ALA A 65 -12.96 -2.10 -11.71
N PHE A 66 -13.62 -3.23 -11.48
CA PHE A 66 -14.11 -3.61 -10.16
C PHE A 66 -12.97 -3.76 -9.15
N GLU A 67 -11.85 -4.33 -9.59
CA GLU A 67 -10.62 -4.45 -8.81
C GLU A 67 -10.10 -3.08 -8.35
N SER A 68 -10.14 -2.08 -9.23
CA SER A 68 -9.75 -0.71 -8.94
C SER A 68 -10.65 -0.06 -7.90
N TRP A 69 -11.94 -0.33 -7.98
CA TRP A 69 -12.93 0.17 -7.02
C TRP A 69 -12.73 -0.47 -5.64
N VAL A 70 -12.54 -1.80 -5.59
CA VAL A 70 -12.23 -2.55 -4.36
C VAL A 70 -10.93 -2.05 -3.73
N TYR A 71 -9.87 -1.88 -4.55
CA TYR A 71 -8.60 -1.34 -4.08
C TYR A 71 -8.78 0.02 -3.39
N ARG A 72 -9.50 0.95 -4.01
CA ARG A 72 -9.73 2.29 -3.43
C ARG A 72 -10.40 2.21 -2.06
N ILE A 73 -11.38 1.34 -1.87
CA ILE A 73 -12.05 1.18 -0.58
C ILE A 73 -11.07 0.61 0.44
N ALA A 74 -10.28 -0.42 0.10
CA ALA A 74 -9.30 -1.01 1.00
C ALA A 74 -8.20 -0.01 1.38
N ALA A 75 -7.64 0.73 0.42
CA ALA A 75 -6.65 1.76 0.66
C ALA A 75 -7.19 2.87 1.59
N ASN A 76 -8.42 3.36 1.34
CA ASN A 76 -9.06 4.37 2.18
C ASN A 76 -9.26 3.88 3.62
N CYS A 77 -9.64 2.62 3.85
CA CYS A 77 -9.72 2.04 5.20
C CYS A 77 -8.36 2.11 5.92
N CYS A 78 -7.30 1.73 5.22
CA CYS A 78 -5.94 1.79 5.78
C CYS A 78 -5.49 3.22 6.06
N MET A 79 -5.84 4.17 5.19
CA MET A 79 -5.51 5.58 5.39
C MET A 79 -6.23 6.17 6.60
N ASP A 80 -7.51 5.84 6.78
CA ASP A 80 -8.29 6.24 7.97
C ASP A 80 -7.64 5.69 9.25
N TRP A 81 -7.20 4.42 9.23
CA TRP A 81 -6.49 3.80 10.33
C TRP A 81 -5.15 4.51 10.63
N LEU A 82 -4.36 4.81 9.61
CA LEU A 82 -3.09 5.53 9.77
C LEU A 82 -3.28 6.93 10.33
N ARG A 83 -4.30 7.66 9.87
CA ARG A 83 -4.65 8.98 10.41
C ARG A 83 -5.07 8.89 11.88
N LYS A 84 -5.86 7.88 12.24
CA LYS A 84 -6.24 7.63 13.64
C LYS A 84 -5.00 7.32 14.48
N LYS A 85 -4.17 6.39 14.06
CA LYS A 85 -2.92 6.01 14.76
C LYS A 85 -1.97 7.20 14.94
N LYS A 86 -1.86 8.09 13.95
CA LYS A 86 -1.05 9.31 14.06
C LYS A 86 -1.60 10.27 15.13
N ARG A 87 -2.92 10.42 15.24
CA ARG A 87 -3.56 11.23 16.30
C ARG A 87 -3.33 10.62 17.67
N ASP A 88 -3.52 9.32 17.82
CA ASP A 88 -3.37 8.61 19.09
C ASP A 88 -1.91 8.62 19.57
N ARG A 89 -0.93 8.56 18.66
CA ARG A 89 0.50 8.69 18.97
C ARG A 89 0.90 10.09 19.44
N SER A 90 0.17 11.13 19.09
CA SER A 90 0.43 12.48 19.65
C SER A 90 0.09 12.57 21.14
N VAL A 91 -0.53 11.53 21.70
CA VAL A 91 -0.98 11.46 23.12
C VAL A 91 -0.21 10.39 23.91
N SER A 92 0.46 9.40 23.25
CA SER A 92 1.16 8.31 23.95
C SER A 92 2.45 7.90 23.24
N ILE A 93 3.58 7.90 23.98
CA ILE A 93 4.88 7.42 23.54
C ILE A 93 5.05 5.98 24.05
N GLU A 94 4.58 4.98 23.31
CA GLU A 94 4.98 3.59 23.53
C GLU A 94 5.52 2.96 22.24
N PRO A 95 6.69 2.25 22.29
CA PRO A 95 7.25 1.58 21.14
C PRO A 95 6.44 0.31 20.81
N MET A 96 6.12 0.13 19.52
CA MET A 96 5.40 -1.04 19.02
C MET A 96 6.20 -2.33 19.26
N LYS A 97 5.57 -3.31 19.90
CA LYS A 97 6.04 -4.71 19.92
C LYS A 97 5.74 -5.36 18.57
N ASP A 98 6.82 -5.83 17.97
CA ASP A 98 6.86 -6.51 16.68
C ASP A 98 6.26 -7.93 16.80
N GLN A 99 5.18 -8.23 16.08
CA GLN A 99 4.73 -9.60 15.80
C GLN A 99 4.73 -9.79 14.29
N GLY A 100 5.90 -10.17 13.77
CA GLY A 100 6.12 -10.38 12.35
C GLY A 100 5.31 -11.55 11.80
N PHE A 101 4.36 -11.27 10.97
CA PHE A 101 3.73 -12.23 10.06
C PHE A 101 3.91 -11.74 8.63
N ASP A 102 4.61 -12.53 7.82
CA ASP A 102 4.64 -12.38 6.36
C ASP A 102 3.74 -13.48 5.80
N PRO A 103 2.65 -13.17 5.08
CA PRO A 103 1.77 -14.18 4.50
C PRO A 103 2.49 -15.10 3.49
N ALA A 104 3.70 -14.76 3.07
CA ALA A 104 4.52 -15.55 2.15
C ALA A 104 5.57 -16.45 2.83
N ASP A 105 5.73 -16.41 4.18
CA ASP A 105 6.83 -17.11 4.85
C ASP A 105 6.35 -18.05 5.96
N THR A 106 6.25 -19.34 5.62
CA THR A 106 5.96 -20.44 6.55
C THR A 106 7.18 -21.35 6.83
N SER A 107 8.41 -20.93 6.45
CA SER A 107 9.61 -21.74 6.60
C SER A 107 10.39 -21.43 7.88
N PRO A 108 10.95 -22.45 8.59
CA PRO A 108 11.83 -22.24 9.74
C PRO A 108 13.15 -21.59 9.30
N GLY A 109 13.52 -20.49 9.97
CA GLY A 109 14.48 -19.54 9.47
C GLY A 109 15.95 -19.92 9.57
N THR A 110 16.66 -19.75 8.46
CA THR A 110 18.13 -19.58 8.45
C THR A 110 18.46 -18.12 8.77
N GLU A 111 19.72 -17.84 9.17
CA GLU A 111 20.21 -16.48 9.47
C GLU A 111 19.92 -15.49 8.33
N ALA A 112 20.07 -15.93 7.08
CA ALA A 112 19.71 -15.14 5.89
C ALA A 112 18.22 -14.76 5.82
N GLN A 113 17.32 -15.64 6.29
CA GLN A 113 15.88 -15.37 6.34
C GLN A 113 15.53 -14.36 7.44
N VAL A 114 16.24 -14.39 8.58
CA VAL A 114 16.06 -13.41 9.66
C VAL A 114 16.47 -12.01 9.17
N ILE A 115 17.60 -11.89 8.49
CA ILE A 115 18.07 -10.62 7.88
C ILE A 115 17.06 -10.10 6.86
N ALA A 116 16.61 -10.95 5.94
CA ALA A 116 15.63 -10.57 4.92
C ALA A 116 14.28 -10.15 5.54
N LYS A 117 13.89 -10.75 6.67
CA LYS A 117 12.67 -10.38 7.40
C LYS A 117 12.80 -9.00 8.05
N ASP A 118 13.96 -8.69 8.64
CA ASP A 118 14.22 -7.37 9.22
C ASP A 118 14.26 -6.28 8.15
N GLU A 119 14.90 -6.53 7.00
CA GLU A 119 14.92 -5.59 5.86
C GLU A 119 13.51 -5.32 5.32
N ARG A 120 12.69 -6.36 5.17
CA ARG A 120 11.28 -6.20 4.75
C ARG A 120 10.47 -5.41 5.77
N ARG A 121 10.72 -5.61 7.07
CA ARG A 121 10.07 -4.83 8.14
C ARG A 121 10.44 -3.36 8.04
N ARG A 122 11.74 -3.04 7.96
CA ARG A 122 12.24 -1.67 7.81
C ARG A 122 11.67 -0.97 6.57
N LEU A 123 11.58 -1.69 5.45
CA LEU A 123 10.98 -1.15 4.23
C LEU A 123 9.48 -0.82 4.44
N ARG A 124 8.71 -1.69 5.09
CA ARG A 124 7.29 -1.43 5.38
C ARG A 124 7.10 -0.22 6.28
N GLU A 125 7.91 -0.13 7.34
CA GLU A 125 7.90 1.03 8.24
C GLU A 125 8.22 2.32 7.49
N ALA A 126 9.21 2.30 6.60
CA ALA A 126 9.57 3.43 5.77
C ALA A 126 8.43 3.82 4.80
N ILE A 127 7.75 2.83 4.19
CA ILE A 127 6.58 3.07 3.34
C ILE A 127 5.45 3.73 4.15
N ALA A 128 5.22 3.31 5.39
CA ALA A 128 4.21 3.90 6.26
C ALA A 128 4.50 5.38 6.63
N LEU A 129 5.75 5.81 6.54
CA LEU A 129 6.18 7.20 6.77
C LEU A 129 6.04 8.10 5.54
N LEU A 130 5.78 7.55 4.36
CA LEU A 130 5.58 8.35 3.14
C LEU A 130 4.31 9.20 3.24
N PRO A 131 4.28 10.38 2.57
CA PRO A 131 3.04 11.10 2.31
C PRO A 131 2.03 10.20 1.59
N GLU A 132 0.74 10.41 1.88
CA GLU A 132 -0.37 9.59 1.40
C GLU A 132 -0.35 9.39 -0.11
N ASP A 133 -0.28 10.47 -0.86
CA ASP A 133 -0.27 10.48 -2.32
C ASP A 133 0.94 9.73 -2.94
N GLN A 134 2.10 9.81 -2.29
CA GLN A 134 3.32 9.12 -2.71
C GLN A 134 3.25 7.63 -2.38
N ARG A 135 2.69 7.27 -1.23
CA ARG A 135 2.49 5.90 -0.81
C ARG A 135 1.53 5.17 -1.73
N GLU A 136 0.37 5.76 -2.03
CA GLU A 136 -0.63 5.19 -2.94
C GLU A 136 -0.03 4.90 -4.32
N ALA A 137 0.65 5.88 -4.92
CA ALA A 137 1.28 5.71 -6.21
C ALA A 137 2.38 4.63 -6.19
N LEU A 138 3.18 4.54 -5.12
CA LEU A 138 4.22 3.54 -4.95
C LEU A 138 3.63 2.15 -4.78
N VAL A 139 2.66 1.98 -3.88
CA VAL A 139 2.03 0.67 -3.61
C VAL A 139 1.39 0.13 -4.88
N LEU A 140 0.55 0.90 -5.55
CA LEU A 140 -0.08 0.48 -6.80
C LEU A 140 0.94 0.03 -7.85
N THR A 141 1.93 0.85 -8.15
CA THR A 141 2.81 0.61 -9.28
C THR A 141 3.94 -0.36 -8.99
N GLN A 142 4.50 -0.38 -7.77
CA GLN A 142 5.69 -1.16 -7.45
C GLN A 142 5.35 -2.47 -6.70
N LEU A 143 4.32 -2.48 -5.87
CA LEU A 143 3.94 -3.66 -5.08
C LEU A 143 2.82 -4.45 -5.76
N GLU A 144 1.75 -3.79 -6.18
CA GLU A 144 0.64 -4.44 -6.90
C GLU A 144 0.88 -4.55 -8.42
N ARG A 145 2.00 -3.99 -8.92
CA ARG A 145 2.42 -4.05 -10.33
C ARG A 145 1.39 -3.52 -11.33
N VAL A 146 0.55 -2.60 -10.89
CA VAL A 146 -0.41 -1.91 -11.75
C VAL A 146 0.35 -0.99 -12.70
N SER A 147 -0.09 -0.89 -13.94
CA SER A 147 0.53 0.04 -14.92
C SER A 147 0.34 1.50 -14.50
N TYR A 148 1.23 2.39 -14.93
CA TYR A 148 1.11 3.82 -14.61
C TYR A 148 -0.19 4.43 -15.13
N GLU A 149 -0.66 3.99 -16.30
CA GLU A 149 -1.92 4.42 -16.89
C GLU A 149 -3.11 3.98 -16.02
N GLU A 150 -3.14 2.72 -15.59
CA GLU A 150 -4.18 2.20 -14.72
C GLU A 150 -4.15 2.87 -13.34
N ALA A 151 -2.96 3.03 -12.75
CA ALA A 151 -2.78 3.75 -11.49
C ALA A 151 -3.25 5.21 -11.59
N ALA A 152 -3.03 5.87 -12.73
CA ALA A 152 -3.54 7.21 -12.98
C ALA A 152 -5.07 7.26 -12.97
N ARG A 153 -5.73 6.29 -13.61
CA ARG A 153 -7.20 6.13 -13.58
C ARG A 153 -7.70 5.83 -12.16
N MET A 154 -7.00 4.96 -11.41
CA MET A 154 -7.36 4.59 -10.04
C MET A 154 -7.26 5.77 -9.07
N LEU A 155 -6.26 6.61 -9.21
CA LEU A 155 -5.98 7.76 -8.34
C LEU A 155 -6.60 9.07 -8.83
N ASP A 156 -7.29 9.05 -9.98
CA ASP A 156 -7.90 10.22 -10.62
C ASP A 156 -6.89 11.37 -10.84
N VAL A 157 -5.73 11.03 -11.41
CA VAL A 157 -4.64 11.97 -11.72
C VAL A 157 -4.02 11.65 -13.07
N SER A 158 -3.16 12.54 -13.60
CA SER A 158 -2.42 12.25 -14.82
C SER A 158 -1.32 11.19 -14.58
N GLU A 159 -0.96 10.43 -15.62
CA GLU A 159 0.15 9.46 -15.57
C GLU A 159 1.48 10.15 -15.18
N GLY A 160 1.71 11.38 -15.65
CA GLY A 160 2.87 12.19 -15.25
C GLY A 160 2.89 12.49 -13.77
N THR A 161 1.70 12.71 -13.15
CA THR A 161 1.57 12.88 -11.71
C THR A 161 1.93 11.60 -10.96
N VAL A 162 1.46 10.44 -11.41
CA VAL A 162 1.82 9.14 -10.81
C VAL A 162 3.33 8.93 -10.88
N LYS A 163 3.95 9.12 -12.04
CA LYS A 163 5.41 9.02 -12.22
C LYS A 163 6.18 9.92 -11.26
N SER A 164 5.75 11.17 -11.11
CA SER A 164 6.40 12.13 -10.22
C SER A 164 6.23 11.76 -8.73
N ARG A 165 5.04 11.25 -8.33
CA ARG A 165 4.78 10.75 -6.98
C ARG A 165 5.64 9.53 -6.65
N VAL A 166 5.75 8.56 -7.55
CA VAL A 166 6.62 7.38 -7.41
C VAL A 166 8.09 7.77 -7.28
N ASN A 167 8.58 8.70 -8.10
CA ASN A 167 9.97 9.15 -8.02
C ASN A 167 10.27 9.84 -6.69
N ARG A 168 9.36 10.71 -6.20
CA ARG A 168 9.49 11.34 -4.89
C ARG A 168 9.42 10.32 -3.75
N ALA A 169 8.52 9.33 -3.85
CA ALA A 169 8.44 8.24 -2.88
C ALA A 169 9.75 7.47 -2.79
N LYS A 170 10.34 7.08 -3.94
CA LYS A 170 11.62 6.36 -4.00
C LYS A 170 12.77 7.18 -3.40
N ALA A 171 12.85 8.47 -3.72
CA ALA A 171 13.87 9.37 -3.15
C ALA A 171 13.74 9.43 -1.62
N ARG A 172 12.52 9.62 -1.11
CA ARG A 172 12.26 9.69 0.32
C ARG A 172 12.51 8.35 1.04
N LEU A 173 12.17 7.21 0.42
CA LEU A 173 12.52 5.89 0.95
C LEU A 173 14.03 5.71 1.05
N LYS A 174 14.78 6.14 0.05
CA LYS A 174 16.25 6.11 0.09
C LYS A 174 16.78 6.91 1.29
N GLU A 175 16.28 8.11 1.53
CA GLU A 175 16.67 8.94 2.69
C GLU A 175 16.35 8.25 4.02
N ILE A 176 15.15 7.66 4.17
CA ILE A 176 14.72 6.99 5.40
C ILE A 176 15.53 5.71 5.67
N LEU A 177 15.86 4.95 4.62
CA LEU A 177 16.50 3.63 4.74
C LEU A 177 18.02 3.69 4.75
N THR A 178 18.63 4.82 4.33
CA THR A 178 20.08 5.00 4.38
C THR A 178 20.48 5.42 5.81
N PRO A 179 21.34 4.66 6.52
CA PRO A 179 21.82 5.06 7.83
C PRO A 179 22.54 6.42 7.76
N GLU A 180 22.40 7.25 8.80
CA GLU A 180 22.99 8.61 8.89
C GLU A 180 24.54 8.69 8.76
N GLY A 181 25.22 7.58 8.48
CA GLY A 181 26.66 7.49 8.28
C GLY A 181 27.14 7.31 6.83
N GLU A 182 26.24 7.01 5.87
CA GLU A 182 26.62 6.66 4.47
C GLU A 182 26.32 7.75 3.43
N LEU A 183 25.93 8.94 3.83
CA LEU A 183 25.61 10.07 2.92
C LEU A 183 26.83 10.73 2.29
N SER A 184 27.98 10.07 2.27
CA SER A 184 29.20 10.60 1.62
C SER A 184 29.89 9.55 0.78
N SER A 185 29.29 9.13 -0.31
CA SER A 185 30.08 8.53 -1.40
C SER A 185 30.56 9.64 -2.36
N PRO A 186 31.87 9.81 -2.58
CA PRO A 186 32.43 10.91 -3.36
C PRO A 186 32.14 10.86 -4.88
N ALA A 187 31.26 9.98 -5.32
CA ALA A 187 30.92 9.81 -6.73
C ALA A 187 29.89 10.83 -7.26
N ASP A 188 29.08 11.44 -6.39
CA ASP A 188 28.02 12.37 -6.82
C ASP A 188 28.49 13.85 -6.89
N VAL A 189 29.63 14.18 -6.28
CA VAL A 189 30.17 15.55 -6.29
C VAL A 189 30.77 15.96 -7.65
N LYS A 190 31.12 15.00 -8.52
CA LYS A 190 31.74 15.29 -9.83
C LYS A 190 30.77 15.65 -10.96
N LYS A 191 29.46 15.63 -10.72
CA LYS A 191 28.48 15.96 -11.78
C LYS A 191 28.04 17.42 -11.77
N ASP A 192 28.21 18.12 -10.66
CA ASP A 192 27.76 19.52 -10.53
C ASP A 192 28.84 20.54 -10.95
N GLU A 193 30.12 20.19 -10.87
CA GLU A 193 31.21 21.09 -11.29
C GLU A 193 31.33 21.27 -12.82
N ARG A 194 30.67 20.43 -13.62
CA ARG A 194 30.68 20.56 -15.10
C ARG A 194 29.58 21.45 -15.66
N ARG A 195 28.66 21.94 -14.82
CA ARG A 195 27.58 22.86 -15.25
C ARG A 195 27.87 24.34 -14.98
N SER A 196 28.96 24.66 -14.30
CA SER A 196 29.32 26.06 -13.97
C SER A 196 30.46 26.63 -14.81
N ARG A 197 30.85 25.95 -15.89
CA ARG A 197 31.88 26.44 -16.82
C ARG A 197 31.39 26.29 -18.27
N THR A 198 30.35 27.01 -18.63
CA THR A 198 30.08 27.41 -20.03
C THR A 198 29.23 28.65 -20.03
#